data_08203286e6ebaae6d12e4aad9ecde751
#
_entry.id   08203286e6ebaae6d12e4aad9ecde751
#
_cell.length_a   1.000
_cell.length_b   1.000
_cell.length_c   1.000
_cell.angle_alpha   90.00
_cell.angle_beta   90.00
_cell.angle_gamma   90.00
#
_symmetry.space_group_name_H-M   'P 1'
#
loop_
_entity.id
_entity.type
_entity.pdbx_description
1 polymer ?
#
loop_
_entity_poly.entity_id
_entity_poly.type
_entity_poly.pdbx_seq_one_letter_code
_entity_poly.pdbx_strand_id
1 'polypeptide(L)'
;MSLRINNNVEALNAHRHLLNNEKMLTKSLERLSSAQKINKGADGPAALVISEGMRSQIASLHQAADNNESAISLVQTAEGALNEVSTLLRDCLLYTSDAADE
;
A
#
# COMPACT_ATOMS: atom_id res chain seq x y z
N MET A 1 28.53 7.96 -52.44
CA MET A 1 28.29 6.70 -51.72
C MET A 1 29.46 5.76 -51.99
N SER A 2 30.22 5.42 -50.96
CA SER A 2 31.37 4.52 -51.08
C SER A 2 30.85 3.10 -50.93
N LEU A 3 30.72 2.38 -52.00
CA LEU A 3 30.40 0.94 -52.04
C LEU A 3 31.59 0.12 -51.51
N ARG A 4 31.77 0.11 -50.21
CA ARG A 4 32.69 -0.79 -49.52
C ARG A 4 31.97 -2.10 -49.18
N ILE A 5 32.24 -3.15 -49.93
CA ILE A 5 31.59 -4.46 -49.79
C ILE A 5 31.96 -5.16 -48.46
N ASN A 6 33.13 -4.88 -47.89
CA ASN A 6 33.64 -5.56 -46.70
C ASN A 6 33.22 -4.88 -45.36
N ASN A 7 32.84 -3.58 -45.37
CA ASN A 7 32.42 -2.87 -44.18
C ASN A 7 31.31 -1.88 -44.52
N ASN A 8 30.06 -2.29 -44.38
CA ASN A 8 28.93 -1.42 -44.57
C ASN A 8 28.63 -0.69 -43.27
N VAL A 9 29.20 0.50 -43.10
CA VAL A 9 29.02 1.34 -41.88
C VAL A 9 27.56 1.76 -41.69
N GLU A 10 26.82 1.97 -42.76
CA GLU A 10 25.41 2.31 -42.70
C GLU A 10 24.58 1.14 -42.15
N ALA A 11 24.82 -0.08 -42.60
CA ALA A 11 24.16 -1.27 -42.05
C ALA A 11 24.51 -1.50 -40.58
N LEU A 12 25.77 -1.28 -40.17
CA LEU A 12 26.19 -1.36 -38.77
C LEU A 12 25.53 -0.29 -37.88
N ASN A 13 25.40 0.91 -38.40
CA ASN A 13 24.68 1.98 -37.67
C ASN A 13 23.17 1.67 -37.56
N ALA A 14 22.54 1.20 -38.64
CA ALA A 14 21.16 0.78 -38.62
C ALA A 14 20.94 -0.35 -37.61
N HIS A 15 21.82 -1.36 -37.61
CA HIS A 15 21.75 -2.45 -36.63
C HIS A 15 21.93 -1.97 -35.20
N ARG A 16 22.82 -1.03 -34.93
CA ARG A 16 22.99 -0.42 -33.61
C ARG A 16 21.76 0.32 -33.15
N HIS A 17 21.11 1.09 -34.02
CA HIS A 17 19.85 1.76 -33.73
C HIS A 17 18.72 0.77 -33.48
N LEU A 18 18.65 -0.31 -34.21
CA LEU A 18 17.66 -1.38 -34.00
C LEU A 18 17.82 -2.00 -32.61
N LEU A 19 19.04 -2.37 -32.21
CA LEU A 19 19.32 -2.91 -30.88
C LEU A 19 18.98 -1.93 -29.74
N ASN A 20 19.23 -0.64 -29.95
CA ASN A 20 18.86 0.36 -28.96
C ASN A 20 17.33 0.53 -28.85
N ASN A 21 16.63 0.52 -29.98
CA ASN A 21 15.17 0.57 -30.02
C ASN A 21 14.56 -0.68 -29.35
N GLU A 22 15.10 -1.86 -29.61
CA GLU A 22 14.68 -3.10 -28.95
C GLU A 22 14.82 -3.03 -27.41
N LYS A 23 15.96 -2.53 -26.93
CA LYS A 23 16.17 -2.31 -25.49
C LYS A 23 15.18 -1.33 -24.89
N MET A 24 14.89 -0.23 -25.57
CA MET A 24 13.89 0.76 -25.12
C MET A 24 12.49 0.16 -25.13
N LEU A 25 12.14 -0.60 -26.14
CA LEU A 25 10.86 -1.29 -26.25
C LEU A 25 10.68 -2.28 -25.09
N THR A 26 11.66 -3.15 -24.86
CA THR A 26 11.64 -4.13 -23.77
C THR A 26 11.48 -3.45 -22.42
N LYS A 27 12.20 -2.36 -22.18
CA LYS A 27 12.08 -1.59 -20.95
C LYS A 27 10.71 -0.93 -20.78
N SER A 28 10.12 -0.45 -21.87
CA SER A 28 8.79 0.13 -21.86
C SER A 28 7.70 -0.92 -21.61
N LEU A 29 7.84 -2.10 -22.20
CA LEU A 29 6.94 -3.24 -21.97
C LEU A 29 7.03 -3.74 -20.53
N GLU A 30 8.23 -3.80 -19.95
CA GLU A 30 8.43 -4.19 -18.56
C GLU A 30 7.73 -3.19 -17.59
N ARG A 31 7.86 -1.90 -17.85
CA ARG A 31 7.17 -0.86 -17.07
C ARG A 31 5.67 -0.89 -17.23
N LEU A 32 5.19 -1.16 -18.44
CA LEU A 32 3.76 -1.28 -18.71
C LEU A 32 3.16 -2.52 -18.04
N SER A 33 3.87 -3.64 -18.10
CA SER A 33 3.43 -4.90 -17.48
C SER A 33 3.41 -4.83 -15.96
N SER A 34 4.41 -4.16 -15.34
CA SER A 34 4.49 -4.00 -13.88
C SER A 34 3.64 -2.84 -13.36
N ALA A 35 3.16 -1.96 -14.24
CA ALA A 35 2.53 -0.68 -13.91
C ALA A 35 3.41 0.21 -12.99
N GLN A 36 4.71 -0.06 -12.93
CA GLN A 36 5.67 0.67 -12.10
C GLN A 36 6.76 1.30 -12.94
N LYS A 37 7.09 2.56 -12.65
CA LYS A 37 8.17 3.29 -13.33
C LYS A 37 9.56 2.76 -12.94
N ILE A 38 9.70 2.31 -11.70
CA ILE A 38 10.93 1.79 -11.10
C ILE A 38 10.66 0.36 -10.69
N ASN A 39 11.24 -0.58 -11.43
CA ASN A 39 11.05 -2.02 -11.20
C ASN A 39 12.34 -2.71 -10.73
N LYS A 40 13.47 -2.17 -11.12
CA LYS A 40 14.79 -2.71 -10.78
C LYS A 40 15.70 -1.66 -10.17
N GLY A 41 16.62 -2.08 -9.32
CA GLY A 41 17.65 -1.21 -8.76
C GLY A 41 18.46 -0.44 -9.81
N ALA A 42 18.58 -0.97 -11.04
CA ALA A 42 19.22 -0.30 -12.16
C ALA A 42 18.45 0.92 -12.70
N ASP A 43 17.14 1.04 -12.43
CA ASP A 43 16.30 2.15 -12.89
C ASP A 43 16.40 3.41 -12.00
N GLY A 44 16.98 3.27 -10.81
CA GLY A 44 17.24 4.34 -9.87
C GLY A 44 17.28 3.82 -8.43
N PRO A 45 18.47 3.48 -7.90
CA PRO A 45 18.57 2.85 -6.58
C PRO A 45 18.04 3.74 -5.45
N ALA A 46 18.30 5.04 -5.51
CA ALA A 46 17.80 6.00 -4.51
C ALA A 46 16.25 6.09 -4.51
N ALA A 47 15.66 6.12 -5.69
CA ALA A 47 14.21 6.18 -5.83
C ALA A 47 13.52 4.86 -5.42
N LEU A 48 14.19 3.72 -5.61
CA LEU A 48 13.71 2.43 -5.15
C LEU A 48 13.66 2.38 -3.62
N VAL A 49 14.73 2.80 -2.93
CA VAL A 49 14.78 2.84 -1.46
C VAL A 49 13.68 3.73 -0.89
N ILE A 50 13.46 4.91 -1.48
CA ILE A 50 12.38 5.82 -1.05
C ILE A 50 11.00 5.17 -1.27
N SER A 51 10.79 4.55 -2.42
CA SER A 51 9.53 3.88 -2.74
C SER A 51 9.23 2.73 -1.78
N GLU A 52 10.21 1.88 -1.47
CA GLU A 52 10.04 0.79 -0.51
C GLU A 52 9.86 1.32 0.92
N GLY A 53 10.52 2.40 1.29
CA GLY A 53 10.29 3.10 2.56
C GLY A 53 8.85 3.62 2.68
N MET A 54 8.33 4.25 1.61
CA MET A 54 6.94 4.71 1.58
C MET A 54 5.94 3.56 1.62
N ARG A 55 6.21 2.44 0.94
CA ARG A 55 5.36 1.24 1.01
C ARG A 55 5.30 0.67 2.42
N SER A 56 6.44 0.61 3.10
CA SER A 56 6.49 0.17 4.51
C SER A 56 5.68 1.10 5.42
N GLN A 57 5.76 2.41 5.21
CA GLN A 57 4.95 3.38 5.96
C GLN A 57 3.46 3.23 5.68
N ILE A 58 3.07 3.04 4.43
CA ILE A 58 1.66 2.80 4.05
C ILE A 58 1.15 1.52 4.72
N ALA A 59 1.91 0.44 4.68
CA ALA A 59 1.54 -0.81 5.34
C ALA A 59 1.38 -0.64 6.86
N SER A 60 2.28 0.13 7.50
CA SER A 60 2.19 0.45 8.93
C SER A 60 0.96 1.29 9.25
N LEU A 61 0.60 2.27 8.41
CA LEU A 61 -0.58 3.08 8.59
C LEU A 61 -1.88 2.29 8.40
N HIS A 62 -1.92 1.36 7.45
CA HIS A 62 -3.05 0.44 7.30
C HIS A 62 -3.21 -0.42 8.55
N GLN A 63 -2.12 -1.00 9.06
CA GLN A 63 -2.18 -1.78 10.29
C GLN A 63 -2.61 -0.94 11.50
N ALA A 64 -2.19 0.31 11.59
CA ALA A 64 -2.63 1.22 12.64
C ALA A 64 -4.13 1.55 12.53
N ALA A 65 -4.65 1.70 11.32
CA ALA A 65 -6.08 1.89 11.07
C ALA A 65 -6.89 0.67 11.52
N ASP A 66 -6.47 -0.53 11.16
CA ASP A 66 -7.11 -1.79 11.55
C ASP A 66 -7.08 -1.98 13.08
N ASN A 67 -5.97 -1.62 13.71
CA ASN A 67 -5.84 -1.65 15.17
C ASN A 67 -6.79 -0.65 15.85
N ASN A 68 -6.96 0.54 15.27
CA ASN A 68 -7.90 1.55 15.78
C ASN A 68 -9.35 1.06 15.65
N GLU A 69 -9.72 0.44 14.53
CA GLU A 69 -11.06 -0.13 14.35
C GLU A 69 -11.33 -1.25 15.37
N SER A 70 -10.34 -2.10 15.61
CA SER A 70 -10.41 -3.14 16.65
C SER A 70 -10.55 -2.53 18.05
N ALA A 71 -9.83 -1.45 18.36
CA ALA A 71 -9.92 -0.74 19.63
C ALA A 71 -11.30 -0.09 19.83
N ILE A 72 -11.86 0.51 18.77
CA ILE A 72 -13.23 1.06 18.80
C ILE A 72 -14.25 -0.03 19.10
N SER A 73 -14.15 -1.18 18.46
CA SER A 73 -15.04 -2.31 18.70
C SER A 73 -14.96 -2.81 20.15
N LEU A 74 -13.77 -2.83 20.74
CA LEU A 74 -13.56 -3.21 22.13
C LEU A 74 -14.18 -2.19 23.09
N VAL A 75 -14.01 -0.89 22.83
CA VAL A 75 -14.61 0.16 23.63
C VAL A 75 -16.15 0.12 23.55
N GLN A 76 -16.71 -0.09 22.36
CA GLN A 76 -18.16 -0.24 22.18
C GLN A 76 -18.72 -1.43 22.95
N THR A 77 -18.00 -2.54 22.98
CA THR A 77 -18.40 -3.72 23.78
C THR A 77 -18.36 -3.40 25.27
N ALA A 78 -17.34 -2.71 25.74
CA ALA A 78 -17.23 -2.26 27.14
C ALA A 78 -18.33 -1.26 27.51
N GLU A 79 -18.65 -0.31 26.63
CA GLU A 79 -19.75 0.63 26.81
C GLU A 79 -21.09 -0.07 26.91
N GLY A 80 -21.36 -1.07 26.08
CA GLY A 80 -22.56 -1.89 26.17
C GLY A 80 -22.68 -2.59 27.52
N ALA A 81 -21.61 -3.21 28.00
CA ALA A 81 -21.58 -3.87 29.30
C ALA A 81 -21.81 -2.87 30.47
N LEU A 82 -21.19 -1.69 30.40
CA LEU A 82 -21.37 -0.65 31.42
C LEU A 82 -22.79 -0.10 31.43
N ASN A 83 -23.44 0.03 30.28
CA ASN A 83 -24.84 0.41 30.18
C ASN A 83 -25.78 -0.60 30.87
N GLU A 84 -25.53 -1.90 30.70
CA GLU A 84 -26.28 -2.94 31.39
C GLU A 84 -26.10 -2.88 32.90
N VAL A 85 -24.87 -2.71 33.37
CA VAL A 85 -24.60 -2.50 34.83
C VAL A 85 -25.31 -1.25 35.36
N SER A 86 -25.30 -0.17 34.61
CA SER A 86 -26.05 1.07 35.02
C SER A 86 -27.54 0.85 35.10
N THR A 87 -28.10 0.07 34.18
CA THR A 87 -29.53 -0.28 34.18
C THR A 87 -29.87 -1.14 35.39
N LEU A 88 -29.10 -2.19 35.65
CA LEU A 88 -29.29 -3.03 36.84
C LEU A 88 -29.19 -2.26 38.16
N LEU A 89 -28.27 -1.32 38.26
CA LEU A 89 -28.14 -0.45 39.45
C LEU A 89 -29.35 0.44 39.63
N ARG A 90 -29.91 0.98 38.56
CA ARG A 90 -31.16 1.79 38.63
C ARG A 90 -32.35 0.95 39.05
N ASP A 91 -32.50 -0.26 38.51
CA ASP A 91 -33.57 -1.17 38.86
C ASP A 91 -33.46 -1.60 40.32
N CYS A 92 -32.24 -1.88 40.80
CA CYS A 92 -31.99 -2.20 42.20
C CYS A 92 -32.34 -1.04 43.13
N LEU A 93 -31.97 0.20 42.77
CA LEU A 93 -32.33 1.41 43.53
C LEU A 93 -33.83 1.68 43.54
N LEU A 94 -34.52 1.49 42.42
CA LEU A 94 -35.97 1.65 42.31
C LEU A 94 -36.67 0.64 43.19
N TYR A 95 -36.27 -0.64 43.17
CA TYR A 95 -36.84 -1.69 43.99
C TYR A 95 -36.67 -1.40 45.50
N THR A 96 -35.49 -0.93 45.91
CA THR A 96 -35.26 -0.59 47.33
C THR A 96 -36.00 0.65 47.78
N SER A 97 -36.25 1.64 46.91
CA SER A 97 -37.04 2.82 47.25
C SER A 97 -38.54 2.50 47.32
N ASP A 98 -39.08 1.65 46.43
CA ASP A 98 -40.47 1.20 46.45
C ASP A 98 -40.76 0.36 47.70
N ALA A 99 -39.83 -0.52 48.12
CA ALA A 99 -39.94 -1.31 49.34
C ALA A 99 -39.82 -0.49 50.64
N ALA A 100 -39.29 0.73 50.56
CA ALA A 100 -39.20 1.66 51.71
C ALA A 100 -40.42 2.58 51.87
N ASP A 101 -41.25 2.72 50.84
CA ASP A 101 -42.47 3.51 50.83
C ASP A 101 -43.75 2.69 51.20
N GLU A 102 -43.63 1.36 51.26
CA GLU A 102 -44.64 0.46 51.81
C GLU A 102 -44.42 0.20 53.34
#